data_5e7410310580079125df2267f57c7f68
#
_entry.id   5e7410310580079125df2267f57c7f68
#
_cell.length_a   1.000
_cell.length_b   1.000
_cell.length_c   1.000
_cell.angle_alpha   90.00
_cell.angle_beta   90.00
_cell.angle_gamma   90.00
#
_symmetry.space_group_name_H-M   'P 1'
#
loop_
_entity.id
_entity.type
_entity.pdbx_description
1 polymer ?
#
loop_
_entity_poly.entity_id
_entity_poly.type
_entity_poly.pdbx_seq_one_letter_code
_entity_poly.pdbx_strand_id
1 'polypeptide(L)'
;MGMVSRTATTAALAAALILGGAPHAGARDGGAGAAGAGAGVAYSDTTGVGVHNAYEKSAYPYFTDALDSGAAMLELDVWTNVFGRSWRVSHSNPLGNDNNCVNAANADGLRTGPRDQDLGGCLASVRAWHDAHPGHRPVVLKIELKDGFQGKAGRGPAALDALLTARLGDALFRPADLVGGHPDLDAAVRAGGWPARDAMAGKFVVEIIPGTVEKDNPLDTLWTDREYAQHLRGLAAAGRLREASAFPAVLGAAAGDPRTRYADAGLRPWFVVFDGDASFYAGGGSVDTAWYARNGYLVVMTDAHKVAPAIDGVNPTEAQARERVALLAARHASVVSSDWRSLTSVLSSVVPRGGAGR
;
A
#
# COMPACT_ATOMS: atom_id res chain seq x y z
N MET A 1 -38.24 3.13 -68.96
CA MET A 1 -39.33 4.10 -68.89
C MET A 1 -39.42 4.56 -67.47
N GLY A 2 -39.11 5.66 -67.15
CA GLY A 2 -39.15 7.07 -67.33
C GLY A 2 -38.76 7.68 -65.99
N MET A 3 -37.89 8.44 -65.94
CA MET A 3 -37.68 9.92 -66.01
C MET A 3 -37.54 10.53 -64.60
N VAL A 4 -36.39 10.92 -64.33
CA VAL A 4 -35.78 12.18 -63.85
C VAL A 4 -36.74 13.25 -63.30
N SER A 5 -36.46 13.77 -62.11
CA SER A 5 -36.43 15.23 -61.89
C SER A 5 -35.55 15.64 -60.72
N ARG A 6 -34.61 16.51 -61.06
CA ARG A 6 -33.76 17.27 -60.12
C ARG A 6 -34.52 18.57 -59.78
N THR A 7 -34.49 18.99 -58.52
CA THR A 7 -34.67 20.41 -58.21
C THR A 7 -33.66 20.80 -57.12
N ALA A 8 -32.83 21.75 -57.51
CA ALA A 8 -31.94 22.51 -56.66
C ALA A 8 -32.74 23.69 -56.04
N THR A 9 -32.51 23.99 -54.79
CA THR A 9 -32.90 25.30 -54.24
C THR A 9 -31.86 25.82 -53.27
N THR A 10 -31.52 27.00 -53.56
CA THR A 10 -30.56 28.00 -53.11
C THR A 10 -30.46 28.26 -51.62
N ALA A 11 -29.24 28.63 -51.21
CA ALA A 11 -28.85 29.18 -49.91
C ALA A 11 -29.48 30.53 -49.60
N ALA A 12 -29.76 30.76 -48.32
CA ALA A 12 -29.92 32.10 -47.75
C ALA A 12 -29.09 32.18 -46.46
N LEU A 13 -28.04 33.02 -46.48
CA LEU A 13 -27.32 33.47 -45.30
C LEU A 13 -28.21 34.43 -44.49
N ALA A 14 -28.42 34.16 -43.22
CA ALA A 14 -28.90 35.15 -42.25
C ALA A 14 -27.84 35.31 -41.16
N ALA A 15 -27.23 36.48 -41.12
CA ALA A 15 -26.35 36.91 -40.05
C ALA A 15 -27.18 37.37 -38.85
N ALA A 16 -27.01 36.75 -37.71
CA ALA A 16 -27.56 37.21 -36.43
C ALA A 16 -26.41 37.67 -35.53
N LEU A 17 -26.41 38.95 -35.20
CA LEU A 17 -25.60 39.55 -34.15
C LEU A 17 -26.05 38.98 -32.81
N ILE A 18 -25.13 38.40 -32.04
CA ILE A 18 -25.34 38.03 -30.65
C ILE A 18 -24.59 39.03 -29.77
N LEU A 19 -25.35 39.82 -29.05
CA LEU A 19 -24.89 40.66 -27.94
C LEU A 19 -24.31 39.81 -26.82
N GLY A 20 -23.13 40.21 -26.36
CA GLY A 20 -22.41 39.53 -25.29
C GLY A 20 -23.14 39.63 -23.95
N GLY A 21 -23.40 38.47 -23.36
CA GLY A 21 -23.69 38.29 -21.94
C GLY A 21 -22.48 37.67 -21.27
N ALA A 22 -21.83 38.39 -20.36
CA ALA A 22 -20.77 37.88 -19.53
C ALA A 22 -21.33 36.82 -18.56
N PRO A 23 -20.70 35.65 -18.43
CA PRO A 23 -21.09 34.72 -17.38
C PRO A 23 -20.56 35.22 -16.04
N HIS A 24 -21.46 35.31 -15.06
CA HIS A 24 -21.10 35.49 -13.66
C HIS A 24 -20.17 34.35 -13.23
N ALA A 25 -18.97 34.71 -12.80
CA ALA A 25 -18.08 33.83 -12.09
C ALA A 25 -18.70 33.49 -10.73
N GLY A 26 -19.35 32.33 -10.64
CA GLY A 26 -19.67 31.71 -9.37
C GLY A 26 -18.37 31.35 -8.69
N ALA A 27 -18.06 31.98 -7.57
CA ALA A 27 -17.00 31.59 -6.68
C ALA A 27 -17.24 30.12 -6.24
N ARG A 28 -16.49 29.21 -6.79
CA ARG A 28 -16.29 27.88 -6.17
C ARG A 28 -15.32 28.10 -5.02
N ASP A 29 -15.81 28.04 -3.81
CA ASP A 29 -15.02 27.79 -2.63
C ASP A 29 -14.36 26.42 -2.82
N GLY A 30 -13.26 26.41 -3.55
CA GLY A 30 -12.32 25.33 -3.58
C GLY A 30 -11.58 25.31 -2.26
N GLY A 31 -12.02 24.43 -1.36
CA GLY A 31 -11.15 24.02 -0.26
C GLY A 31 -9.79 23.64 -0.87
N ALA A 32 -8.78 24.47 -0.64
CA ALA A 32 -7.40 24.16 -0.92
C ALA A 32 -6.99 23.03 0.02
N GLY A 33 -7.39 21.79 -0.33
CA GLY A 33 -6.74 20.61 0.16
C GLY A 33 -5.27 20.76 -0.23
N ALA A 34 -4.38 20.74 0.75
CA ALA A 34 -2.95 20.80 0.57
C ALA A 34 -2.54 19.91 -0.61
N ALA A 35 -2.33 20.53 -1.78
CA ALA A 35 -1.69 19.88 -2.92
C ALA A 35 -0.31 19.50 -2.42
N GLY A 36 -0.17 18.21 -2.03
CA GLY A 36 1.00 17.71 -1.35
C GLY A 36 2.24 17.94 -2.20
N ALA A 37 3.29 18.36 -1.58
CA ALA A 37 4.65 18.30 -2.08
C ALA A 37 4.96 16.86 -2.50
N GLY A 38 4.72 16.47 -3.75
CA GLY A 38 4.87 15.09 -4.18
C GLY A 38 4.42 14.79 -5.61
N ALA A 39 3.75 15.72 -6.29
CA ALA A 39 3.44 15.58 -7.70
C ALA A 39 4.76 15.61 -8.50
N GLY A 40 5.03 14.55 -9.29
CA GLY A 40 6.26 14.40 -10.04
C GLY A 40 7.46 13.86 -9.24
N VAL A 41 7.34 13.68 -7.90
CA VAL A 41 8.38 13.09 -7.06
C VAL A 41 8.22 11.56 -7.06
N ALA A 42 9.34 10.83 -7.11
CA ALA A 42 9.30 9.37 -7.07
C ALA A 42 8.64 8.90 -5.77
N TYR A 43 7.84 7.82 -5.86
CA TYR A 43 7.17 7.27 -4.68
C TYR A 43 8.15 6.95 -3.56
N SER A 44 9.32 6.41 -3.91
CA SER A 44 10.40 6.10 -2.98
C SER A 44 11.03 7.31 -2.29
N ASP A 45 10.86 8.52 -2.82
CA ASP A 45 11.44 9.76 -2.27
C ASP A 45 10.47 10.50 -1.33
N THR A 46 9.37 9.86 -0.99
CA THR A 46 8.37 10.39 -0.05
C THR A 46 8.27 9.53 1.20
N THR A 47 7.88 10.16 2.31
CA THR A 47 7.51 9.49 3.56
C THR A 47 6.04 9.74 3.84
N GLY A 48 5.27 8.67 3.98
CA GLY A 48 3.88 8.70 4.42
C GLY A 48 3.71 8.15 5.83
N VAL A 49 2.47 8.20 6.35
CA VAL A 49 2.15 7.70 7.69
C VAL A 49 1.19 6.54 7.58
N GLY A 50 1.47 5.44 8.30
CA GLY A 50 0.68 4.23 8.34
C GLY A 50 -0.02 4.01 9.66
N VAL A 51 -1.03 3.15 9.65
CA VAL A 51 -1.74 2.69 10.84
C VAL A 51 -1.52 1.19 11.02
N HIS A 52 -0.97 0.84 12.19
CA HIS A 52 -0.84 -0.53 12.67
C HIS A 52 -2.21 -1.07 13.09
N ASN A 53 -2.49 -2.35 12.83
CA ASN A 53 -3.76 -3.00 13.18
C ASN A 53 -5.03 -2.25 12.74
N ALA A 54 -5.01 -1.62 11.56
CA ALA A 54 -6.12 -0.81 11.05
C ALA A 54 -7.45 -1.58 10.93
N TYR A 55 -7.38 -2.90 10.82
CA TYR A 55 -8.52 -3.81 10.69
C TYR A 55 -9.26 -4.06 12.01
N GLU A 56 -8.72 -3.70 13.17
CA GLU A 56 -9.38 -3.96 14.45
C GLU A 56 -10.58 -3.04 14.68
N LYS A 57 -11.67 -3.60 15.25
CA LYS A 57 -12.85 -2.83 15.67
C LYS A 57 -12.52 -1.75 16.70
N SER A 58 -11.46 -1.97 17.50
CA SER A 58 -10.94 -1.01 18.48
C SER A 58 -10.21 0.16 17.80
N ALA A 59 -9.72 -0.04 16.57
CA ALA A 59 -9.04 1.00 15.80
C ALA A 59 -10.05 1.89 15.06
N TYR A 60 -10.92 1.27 14.29
CA TYR A 60 -11.95 1.93 13.50
C TYR A 60 -13.24 1.11 13.50
N PRO A 61 -14.43 1.76 13.48
CA PRO A 61 -15.69 1.05 13.35
C PRO A 61 -15.79 0.18 12.10
N TYR A 62 -15.21 0.65 10.98
CA TYR A 62 -15.15 -0.03 9.69
C TYR A 62 -13.78 0.15 9.04
N PHE A 63 -13.33 -0.81 8.25
CA PHE A 63 -12.06 -0.71 7.53
C PHE A 63 -12.02 0.48 6.55
N THR A 64 -13.17 0.84 6.00
CA THR A 64 -13.31 2.02 5.16
C THR A 64 -12.96 3.32 5.90
N ASP A 65 -13.20 3.40 7.22
CA ASP A 65 -12.84 4.59 8.01
C ASP A 65 -11.32 4.76 8.10
N ALA A 66 -10.58 3.63 8.12
CA ALA A 66 -9.13 3.65 8.03
C ALA A 66 -8.65 4.14 6.65
N LEU A 67 -9.29 3.71 5.57
CA LEU A 67 -9.01 4.19 4.20
C LEU A 67 -9.29 5.70 4.07
N ASP A 68 -10.40 6.18 4.64
CA ASP A 68 -10.80 7.60 4.65
C ASP A 68 -9.85 8.48 5.49
N SER A 69 -9.10 7.91 6.42
CA SER A 69 -8.10 8.66 7.21
C SER A 69 -6.99 9.28 6.36
N GLY A 70 -6.80 8.78 5.13
CA GLY A 70 -5.73 9.18 4.24
C GLY A 70 -4.37 8.60 4.60
N ALA A 71 -4.32 7.59 5.46
CA ALA A 71 -3.09 6.88 5.80
C ALA A 71 -2.43 6.26 4.56
N ALA A 72 -1.10 6.32 4.51
CA ALA A 72 -0.30 5.78 3.40
C ALA A 72 -0.12 4.26 3.50
N MET A 73 -0.35 3.66 4.66
CA MET A 73 -0.29 2.22 4.89
C MET A 73 -1.36 1.80 5.88
N LEU A 74 -1.97 0.64 5.63
CA LEU A 74 -2.92 -0.02 6.52
C LEU A 74 -2.51 -1.47 6.66
N GLU A 75 -2.44 -1.96 7.90
CA GLU A 75 -2.04 -3.33 8.21
C GLU A 75 -3.24 -4.25 8.41
N LEU A 76 -3.06 -5.49 7.96
CA LEU A 76 -4.00 -6.61 8.08
C LEU A 76 -3.23 -7.84 8.59
N ASP A 77 -3.62 -8.37 9.75
CA ASP A 77 -3.13 -9.67 10.22
C ASP A 77 -3.97 -10.79 9.64
N VAL A 78 -3.32 -11.72 8.96
CA VAL A 78 -3.99 -12.76 8.19
C VAL A 78 -3.52 -14.14 8.64
N TRP A 79 -4.46 -15.01 8.98
CA TRP A 79 -4.23 -16.42 9.24
C TRP A 79 -4.61 -17.24 8.01
N THR A 80 -3.80 -18.22 7.66
CA THR A 80 -4.14 -19.17 6.60
C THR A 80 -5.26 -20.10 7.00
N ASN A 81 -5.57 -20.14 8.30
CA ASN A 81 -6.69 -20.85 8.91
C ASN A 81 -6.82 -22.30 8.41
N VAL A 82 -5.88 -23.15 8.85
CA VAL A 82 -5.77 -24.56 8.42
C VAL A 82 -7.07 -25.35 8.64
N PHE A 83 -7.84 -24.99 9.69
CA PHE A 83 -9.11 -25.63 10.03
C PHE A 83 -10.32 -25.07 9.25
N GLY A 84 -10.19 -23.87 8.65
CA GLY A 84 -11.16 -23.25 7.77
C GLY A 84 -10.75 -23.35 6.30
N ARG A 85 -11.59 -22.80 5.42
CA ARG A 85 -11.34 -22.82 3.97
C ARG A 85 -10.97 -21.43 3.42
N SER A 86 -10.70 -20.47 4.31
CA SER A 86 -10.52 -19.06 3.99
C SER A 86 -9.31 -18.45 4.69
N TRP A 87 -8.87 -17.31 4.20
CA TRP A 87 -7.87 -16.47 4.83
C TRP A 87 -8.53 -15.61 5.91
N ARG A 88 -8.26 -15.87 7.17
CA ARG A 88 -8.91 -15.19 8.30
C ARG A 88 -8.18 -13.93 8.68
N VAL A 89 -8.88 -12.80 8.81
CA VAL A 89 -8.32 -11.55 9.34
C VAL A 89 -8.63 -11.46 10.83
N SER A 90 -7.59 -11.57 11.67
CA SER A 90 -7.70 -11.52 13.12
C SER A 90 -6.33 -11.38 13.78
N HIS A 91 -6.24 -10.69 14.92
CA HIS A 91 -4.98 -10.44 15.60
C HIS A 91 -4.41 -11.72 16.27
N SER A 92 -5.10 -12.23 17.28
CA SER A 92 -4.51 -13.23 18.18
C SER A 92 -5.02 -14.66 17.95
N ASN A 93 -6.06 -14.86 17.13
CA ASN A 93 -6.76 -16.12 17.05
C ASN A 93 -7.28 -16.38 15.63
N PRO A 94 -6.91 -17.52 15.01
CA PRO A 94 -7.36 -17.87 13.67
C PRO A 94 -8.89 -18.04 13.54
N LEU A 95 -9.61 -18.14 14.67
CA LEU A 95 -11.07 -18.20 14.74
C LEU A 95 -11.68 -16.88 15.27
N GLY A 96 -10.88 -15.85 15.46
CA GLY A 96 -11.30 -14.55 15.97
C GLY A 96 -12.36 -13.87 15.09
N ASN A 97 -13.08 -12.92 15.66
CA ASN A 97 -14.08 -12.09 14.97
C ASN A 97 -13.92 -10.61 15.29
N ASP A 98 -12.68 -10.19 15.53
CA ASP A 98 -12.29 -8.86 16.00
C ASP A 98 -12.10 -7.85 14.88
N ASN A 99 -12.07 -8.28 13.61
CA ASN A 99 -11.89 -7.34 12.51
C ASN A 99 -13.15 -6.52 12.19
N ASN A 100 -12.91 -5.34 11.64
CA ASN A 100 -13.92 -4.34 11.29
C ASN A 100 -14.36 -4.39 9.81
N CYS A 101 -13.95 -5.40 9.06
CA CYS A 101 -14.29 -5.55 7.65
C CYS A 101 -15.77 -5.88 7.43
N VAL A 102 -16.28 -5.48 6.29
CA VAL A 102 -17.57 -5.89 5.75
C VAL A 102 -17.35 -6.42 4.33
N ASN A 103 -18.26 -7.23 3.83
CA ASN A 103 -18.22 -7.68 2.45
C ASN A 103 -19.07 -6.73 1.59
N ALA A 104 -18.50 -5.57 1.27
CA ALA A 104 -19.18 -4.53 0.50
C ALA A 104 -19.09 -4.81 -1.00
N ALA A 105 -20.23 -4.77 -1.69
CA ALA A 105 -20.28 -4.87 -3.15
C ALA A 105 -20.13 -3.51 -3.86
N ASN A 106 -20.37 -2.41 -3.15
CA ASN A 106 -20.30 -1.04 -3.65
C ASN A 106 -20.14 -0.04 -2.48
N ALA A 107 -20.07 1.25 -2.77
CA ALA A 107 -19.90 2.30 -1.78
C ALA A 107 -20.98 2.33 -0.68
N ASP A 108 -22.23 2.05 -1.02
CA ASP A 108 -23.35 2.07 -0.05
C ASP A 108 -23.19 0.97 1.00
N GLY A 109 -22.56 -0.15 0.63
CA GLY A 109 -22.28 -1.29 1.51
C GLY A 109 -21.11 -1.09 2.47
N LEU A 110 -20.27 -0.07 2.31
CA LEU A 110 -19.01 0.09 3.04
C LEU A 110 -19.15 0.18 4.56
N ARG A 111 -20.30 0.67 5.05
CA ARG A 111 -20.61 0.78 6.50
C ARG A 111 -21.89 0.05 6.91
N THR A 112 -22.59 -0.58 5.96
CA THR A 112 -23.88 -1.24 6.18
C THR A 112 -23.87 -2.71 5.80
N GLY A 113 -22.86 -3.16 5.05
CA GLY A 113 -22.71 -4.54 4.62
C GLY A 113 -22.51 -5.52 5.79
N PRO A 114 -22.71 -6.81 5.55
CA PRO A 114 -22.49 -7.83 6.58
C PRO A 114 -21.01 -7.88 6.96
N ARG A 115 -20.75 -8.05 8.26
CA ARG A 115 -19.37 -8.25 8.74
C ARG A 115 -18.79 -9.52 8.12
N ASP A 116 -17.57 -9.43 7.66
CA ASP A 116 -16.84 -10.56 7.09
C ASP A 116 -15.46 -10.65 7.75
N GLN A 117 -15.14 -11.83 8.23
CA GLN A 117 -13.88 -12.07 8.93
C GLN A 117 -12.80 -12.60 7.99
N ASP A 118 -13.13 -12.82 6.73
CA ASP A 118 -12.19 -13.32 5.72
C ASP A 118 -11.53 -12.18 4.96
N LEU A 119 -10.26 -12.39 4.59
CA LEU A 119 -9.51 -11.44 3.78
C LEU A 119 -10.26 -11.07 2.49
N GLY A 120 -10.97 -12.04 1.88
CA GLY A 120 -11.78 -11.78 0.70
C GLY A 120 -12.87 -10.74 0.90
N GLY A 121 -13.50 -10.68 2.08
CA GLY A 121 -14.48 -9.65 2.43
C GLY A 121 -13.80 -8.30 2.71
N CYS A 122 -12.68 -8.28 3.44
CA CYS A 122 -11.89 -7.07 3.63
C CYS A 122 -11.47 -6.44 2.30
N LEU A 123 -10.95 -7.26 1.38
CA LEU A 123 -10.54 -6.80 0.05
C LEU A 123 -11.73 -6.35 -0.82
N ALA A 124 -12.92 -6.93 -0.62
CA ALA A 124 -14.13 -6.44 -1.29
C ALA A 124 -14.48 -5.02 -0.82
N SER A 125 -14.37 -4.71 0.48
CA SER A 125 -14.50 -3.33 0.98
C SER A 125 -13.45 -2.40 0.40
N VAL A 126 -12.17 -2.84 0.34
CA VAL A 126 -11.09 -2.06 -0.28
C VAL A 126 -11.40 -1.75 -1.74
N ARG A 127 -11.91 -2.73 -2.50
CA ARG A 127 -12.31 -2.53 -3.89
C ARG A 127 -13.49 -1.59 -4.02
N ALA A 128 -14.55 -1.77 -3.25
CA ALA A 128 -15.72 -0.89 -3.27
C ALA A 128 -15.37 0.57 -2.89
N TRP A 129 -14.43 0.73 -1.96
CA TRP A 129 -13.91 2.06 -1.61
C TRP A 129 -13.07 2.66 -2.76
N HIS A 130 -12.19 1.88 -3.38
CA HIS A 130 -11.41 2.30 -4.55
C HIS A 130 -12.30 2.77 -5.69
N ASP A 131 -13.36 2.01 -6.01
CA ASP A 131 -14.28 2.35 -7.10
C ASP A 131 -14.99 3.69 -6.84
N ALA A 132 -15.22 4.03 -5.57
CA ALA A 132 -15.77 5.34 -5.17
C ALA A 132 -14.70 6.46 -5.13
N HIS A 133 -13.42 6.11 -5.05
CA HIS A 133 -12.29 7.04 -4.93
C HIS A 133 -11.16 6.71 -5.92
N PRO A 134 -11.42 6.64 -7.24
CA PRO A 134 -10.46 6.08 -8.22
C PRO A 134 -9.13 6.84 -8.31
N GLY A 135 -9.10 8.10 -7.86
CA GLY A 135 -7.89 8.93 -7.80
C GLY A 135 -7.24 9.00 -6.42
N HIS A 136 -7.54 8.08 -5.51
CA HIS A 136 -6.93 8.08 -4.18
C HIS A 136 -5.40 7.97 -4.26
N ARG A 137 -4.72 8.43 -3.22
CA ARG A 137 -3.27 8.28 -3.10
C ARG A 137 -2.88 6.80 -3.08
N PRO A 138 -1.65 6.43 -3.50
CA PRO A 138 -1.18 5.07 -3.33
C PRO A 138 -1.21 4.67 -1.85
N VAL A 139 -1.73 3.48 -1.58
CA VAL A 139 -1.86 2.92 -0.23
C VAL A 139 -1.12 1.59 -0.18
N VAL A 140 -0.27 1.41 0.81
CA VAL A 140 0.31 0.10 1.13
C VAL A 140 -0.71 -0.70 1.96
N LEU A 141 -1.08 -1.88 1.49
CA LEU A 141 -1.76 -2.89 2.28
C LEU A 141 -0.69 -3.85 2.80
N LYS A 142 -0.32 -3.68 4.07
CA LYS A 142 0.64 -4.55 4.73
C LYS A 142 -0.10 -5.77 5.27
N ILE A 143 0.30 -6.95 4.84
CA ILE A 143 -0.26 -8.24 5.27
C ILE A 143 0.79 -8.97 6.12
N GLU A 144 0.51 -9.11 7.42
CA GLU A 144 1.24 -10.02 8.28
C GLU A 144 0.59 -11.41 8.19
N LEU A 145 1.30 -12.40 7.61
CA LEU A 145 0.82 -13.79 7.61
C LEU A 145 1.17 -14.44 8.96
N LYS A 146 0.20 -14.47 9.87
CA LYS A 146 0.40 -14.88 11.28
C LYS A 146 1.01 -16.26 11.44
N ASP A 147 0.55 -17.23 10.66
CA ASP A 147 0.92 -18.66 10.70
C ASP A 147 1.65 -19.14 9.44
N GLY A 148 2.09 -18.19 8.59
CA GLY A 148 2.80 -18.47 7.34
C GLY A 148 1.95 -19.10 6.25
N PHE A 149 2.53 -19.35 5.09
CA PHE A 149 1.86 -20.02 3.99
C PHE A 149 1.63 -21.50 4.29
N GLN A 150 0.49 -22.03 3.87
CA GLN A 150 0.09 -23.42 4.02
C GLN A 150 -0.17 -24.05 2.64
N GLY A 151 0.88 -24.16 1.83
CA GLY A 151 0.80 -24.61 0.44
C GLY A 151 0.12 -25.98 0.27
N LYS A 152 0.35 -26.93 1.20
CA LYS A 152 -0.32 -28.25 1.19
C LYS A 152 -1.82 -28.16 1.41
N ALA A 153 -2.29 -27.11 2.06
CA ALA A 153 -3.72 -26.80 2.26
C ALA A 153 -4.28 -25.89 1.16
N GLY A 154 -3.54 -25.66 0.07
CA GLY A 154 -3.96 -24.78 -1.03
C GLY A 154 -3.89 -23.29 -0.68
N ARG A 155 -3.11 -22.90 0.32
CA ARG A 155 -2.94 -21.51 0.77
C ARG A 155 -1.47 -21.10 0.73
N GLY A 156 -0.86 -21.31 -0.42
CA GLY A 156 0.48 -20.82 -0.74
C GLY A 156 0.45 -19.46 -1.47
N PRO A 157 1.62 -18.96 -1.89
CA PRO A 157 1.77 -17.67 -2.59
C PRO A 157 0.83 -17.50 -3.79
N ALA A 158 0.72 -18.50 -4.67
CA ALA A 158 -0.16 -18.42 -5.84
C ALA A 158 -1.66 -18.28 -5.47
N ALA A 159 -2.09 -18.86 -4.34
CA ALA A 159 -3.47 -18.71 -3.89
C ALA A 159 -3.74 -17.30 -3.33
N LEU A 160 -2.76 -16.69 -2.67
CA LEU A 160 -2.83 -15.29 -2.25
C LEU A 160 -2.89 -14.37 -3.46
N ASP A 161 -2.03 -14.57 -4.45
CA ASP A 161 -2.04 -13.80 -5.71
C ASP A 161 -3.38 -13.89 -6.44
N ALA A 162 -3.95 -15.09 -6.52
CA ALA A 162 -5.25 -15.30 -7.13
C ALA A 162 -6.37 -14.54 -6.39
N LEU A 163 -6.35 -14.54 -5.05
CA LEU A 163 -7.31 -13.80 -4.23
C LEU A 163 -7.16 -12.29 -4.42
N LEU A 164 -5.93 -11.76 -4.28
CA LEU A 164 -5.64 -10.34 -4.48
C LEU A 164 -6.03 -9.87 -5.87
N THR A 165 -5.69 -10.65 -6.90
CA THR A 165 -6.05 -10.36 -8.30
C THR A 165 -7.55 -10.36 -8.51
N ALA A 166 -8.27 -11.35 -7.97
CA ALA A 166 -9.72 -11.46 -8.12
C ALA A 166 -10.46 -10.30 -7.43
N ARG A 167 -9.91 -9.76 -6.35
CA ARG A 167 -10.56 -8.70 -5.56
C ARG A 167 -10.14 -7.29 -5.98
N LEU A 168 -8.85 -7.05 -6.22
CA LEU A 168 -8.32 -5.71 -6.46
C LEU A 168 -8.01 -5.45 -7.94
N GLY A 169 -7.70 -6.49 -8.71
CA GLY A 169 -7.52 -6.41 -10.17
C GLY A 169 -6.52 -5.33 -10.61
N ASP A 170 -7.04 -4.36 -11.32
CA ASP A 170 -6.31 -3.20 -11.87
C ASP A 170 -5.91 -2.14 -10.82
N ALA A 171 -6.52 -2.17 -9.65
CA ALA A 171 -6.11 -1.31 -8.52
C ALA A 171 -4.78 -1.75 -7.90
N LEU A 172 -4.25 -2.94 -8.23
CA LEU A 172 -2.93 -3.38 -7.76
C LEU A 172 -1.80 -2.70 -8.54
N PHE A 173 -0.76 -2.30 -7.81
CA PHE A 173 0.57 -2.08 -8.35
C PHE A 173 1.40 -3.34 -8.10
N ARG A 174 1.81 -4.02 -9.17
CA ARG A 174 2.38 -5.36 -9.11
C ARG A 174 3.91 -5.35 -9.21
N PRO A 175 4.59 -6.39 -8.73
CA PRO A 175 6.02 -6.59 -8.99
C PRO A 175 6.40 -6.44 -10.47
N ALA A 176 5.58 -6.95 -11.39
CA ALA A 176 5.80 -6.84 -12.82
C ALA A 176 5.75 -5.39 -13.34
N ASP A 177 4.92 -4.53 -12.74
CA ASP A 177 4.82 -3.12 -13.11
C ASP A 177 6.09 -2.36 -12.72
N LEU A 178 6.72 -2.74 -11.58
CA LEU A 178 8.00 -2.18 -11.14
C LEU A 178 9.17 -2.73 -11.94
N VAL A 179 9.20 -4.04 -12.20
CA VAL A 179 10.29 -4.69 -12.95
C VAL A 179 10.38 -4.14 -14.37
N GLY A 180 9.23 -3.93 -15.04
CA GLY A 180 9.22 -3.45 -16.42
C GLY A 180 10.10 -4.33 -17.33
N GLY A 181 11.15 -3.76 -17.89
CA GLY A 181 12.14 -4.45 -18.75
C GLY A 181 13.40 -4.95 -18.03
N HIS A 182 13.48 -4.80 -16.71
CA HIS A 182 14.64 -5.21 -15.91
C HIS A 182 14.58 -6.70 -15.52
N PRO A 183 15.72 -7.33 -15.13
CA PRO A 183 15.74 -8.76 -14.79
C PRO A 183 15.04 -9.09 -13.48
N ASP A 184 14.97 -8.15 -12.53
CA ASP A 184 14.44 -8.32 -11.20
C ASP A 184 14.07 -6.97 -10.55
N LEU A 185 13.52 -7.01 -9.34
CA LEU A 185 13.09 -5.83 -8.61
C LEU A 185 14.28 -4.92 -8.22
N ASP A 186 15.39 -5.50 -7.78
CA ASP A 186 16.58 -4.75 -7.36
C ASP A 186 17.17 -3.96 -8.52
N ALA A 187 17.32 -4.59 -9.68
CA ALA A 187 17.79 -3.93 -10.89
C ALA A 187 16.85 -2.80 -11.32
N ALA A 188 15.53 -3.01 -11.24
CA ALA A 188 14.54 -2.01 -11.61
C ALA A 188 14.61 -0.76 -10.72
N VAL A 189 14.60 -0.93 -9.39
CA VAL A 189 14.62 0.23 -8.47
C VAL A 189 15.94 0.99 -8.53
N ARG A 190 17.06 0.32 -8.80
CA ARG A 190 18.37 0.95 -8.93
C ARG A 190 18.53 1.71 -10.26
N ALA A 191 17.89 1.25 -11.32
CA ALA A 191 18.00 1.86 -12.65
C ALA A 191 17.02 3.04 -12.83
N GLY A 192 15.75 2.86 -12.46
CA GLY A 192 14.69 3.83 -12.73
C GLY A 192 13.92 4.29 -11.49
N GLY A 193 14.07 3.59 -10.36
CA GLY A 193 13.31 3.85 -9.15
C GLY A 193 11.82 3.46 -9.25
N TRP A 194 11.07 3.83 -8.25
CA TRP A 194 9.62 3.72 -8.25
C TRP A 194 9.00 4.81 -9.14
N PRO A 195 7.82 4.57 -9.73
CA PRO A 195 7.13 5.61 -10.48
C PRO A 195 6.89 6.87 -9.63
N ALA A 196 6.60 7.97 -10.31
CA ALA A 196 6.16 9.18 -9.64
C ALA A 196 4.91 8.88 -8.78
N ARG A 197 4.81 9.50 -7.61
CA ARG A 197 3.72 9.24 -6.66
C ARG A 197 2.33 9.48 -7.26
N ASP A 198 2.17 10.51 -8.09
CA ASP A 198 0.93 10.82 -8.80
C ASP A 198 0.60 9.79 -9.89
N ALA A 199 1.61 9.23 -10.54
CA ALA A 199 1.43 8.12 -11.49
C ALA A 199 0.95 6.83 -10.81
N MET A 200 1.10 6.71 -9.49
CA MET A 200 0.58 5.62 -8.68
C MET A 200 -0.79 5.94 -8.05
N ALA A 201 -1.45 7.04 -8.42
CA ALA A 201 -2.80 7.34 -7.94
C ALA A 201 -3.76 6.19 -8.25
N GLY A 202 -4.66 5.87 -7.32
CA GLY A 202 -5.57 4.73 -7.42
C GLY A 202 -4.92 3.35 -7.24
N LYS A 203 -3.67 3.24 -6.79
CA LYS A 203 -2.98 1.96 -6.64
C LYS A 203 -2.84 1.52 -5.19
N PHE A 204 -2.95 0.21 -4.99
CA PHE A 204 -2.53 -0.48 -3.78
C PHE A 204 -1.23 -1.22 -4.02
N VAL A 205 -0.27 -1.04 -3.13
CA VAL A 205 0.96 -1.83 -3.06
C VAL A 205 0.77 -2.84 -1.94
N VAL A 206 0.79 -4.12 -2.23
CA VAL A 206 0.66 -5.14 -1.19
C VAL A 206 2.05 -5.53 -0.70
N GLU A 207 2.31 -5.29 0.57
CA GLU A 207 3.48 -5.77 1.29
C GLU A 207 3.13 -7.03 2.08
N ILE A 208 4.01 -8.03 2.10
CA ILE A 208 3.83 -9.22 2.95
C ILE A 208 5.03 -9.46 3.84
N ILE A 209 4.75 -9.84 5.09
CA ILE A 209 5.73 -10.17 6.10
C ILE A 209 5.39 -11.49 6.81
N PRO A 210 6.42 -12.22 7.31
CA PRO A 210 6.20 -13.35 8.20
C PRO A 210 5.65 -12.89 9.54
N GLY A 211 4.63 -13.59 10.02
CA GLY A 211 3.97 -13.28 11.28
C GLY A 211 4.69 -13.81 12.51
N THR A 212 4.19 -13.40 13.67
CA THR A 212 4.78 -13.78 14.96
C THR A 212 4.66 -15.27 15.21
N VAL A 213 3.53 -15.91 14.91
CA VAL A 213 3.31 -17.35 15.12
C VAL A 213 4.15 -18.18 14.18
N GLU A 214 4.30 -17.75 12.92
CA GLU A 214 5.20 -18.39 11.95
C GLU A 214 6.65 -18.38 12.47
N LYS A 215 7.14 -17.22 12.90
CA LYS A 215 8.52 -17.07 13.42
C LYS A 215 8.81 -17.90 14.67
N ASP A 216 7.79 -18.10 15.51
CA ASP A 216 7.88 -18.90 16.74
C ASP A 216 7.72 -20.42 16.47
N ASN A 217 7.36 -20.81 15.25
CA ASN A 217 7.19 -22.22 14.87
C ASN A 217 8.53 -22.84 14.44
N PRO A 218 9.17 -23.69 15.27
CA PRO A 218 10.47 -24.27 14.95
C PRO A 218 10.43 -25.29 13.80
N LEU A 219 9.23 -25.72 13.40
CA LEU A 219 9.03 -26.64 12.27
C LEU A 219 8.89 -25.90 10.94
N ASP A 220 8.63 -24.58 10.97
CA ASP A 220 8.60 -23.76 9.79
C ASP A 220 9.99 -23.20 9.49
N THR A 221 10.61 -23.73 8.45
CA THR A 221 11.95 -23.33 8.02
C THR A 221 11.95 -22.46 6.77
N LEU A 222 10.78 -22.21 6.19
CA LEU A 222 10.61 -21.39 4.99
C LEU A 222 9.55 -20.31 5.21
N TRP A 223 9.95 -19.24 5.88
CA TRP A 223 9.04 -18.14 6.22
C TRP A 223 8.49 -17.43 5.00
N THR A 224 7.33 -16.80 5.18
CA THR A 224 6.52 -16.08 4.19
C THR A 224 7.34 -15.20 3.24
N ASP A 225 8.29 -14.43 3.74
CA ASP A 225 9.15 -13.55 2.95
C ASP A 225 9.98 -14.32 1.92
N ARG A 226 10.65 -15.40 2.35
CA ARG A 226 11.46 -16.25 1.49
C ARG A 226 10.62 -17.10 0.54
N GLU A 227 9.51 -17.64 1.02
CA GLU A 227 8.61 -18.44 0.19
C GLU A 227 8.04 -17.59 -0.96
N TYR A 228 7.64 -16.37 -0.65
CA TYR A 228 7.13 -15.47 -1.68
C TYR A 228 8.24 -14.96 -2.62
N ALA A 229 9.45 -14.70 -2.14
CA ALA A 229 10.58 -14.36 -3.00
C ALA A 229 10.96 -15.50 -3.94
N GLN A 230 10.91 -16.78 -3.50
CA GLN A 230 11.07 -17.95 -4.35
C GLN A 230 9.98 -18.02 -5.42
N HIS A 231 8.73 -17.71 -5.04
CA HIS A 231 7.59 -17.65 -5.96
C HIS A 231 7.79 -16.58 -7.03
N LEU A 232 8.18 -15.36 -6.66
CA LEU A 232 8.50 -14.27 -7.61
C LEU A 232 9.58 -14.70 -8.62
N ARG A 233 10.68 -15.26 -8.13
CA ARG A 233 11.76 -15.76 -8.97
C ARG A 233 11.28 -16.86 -9.93
N GLY A 234 10.45 -17.77 -9.46
CA GLY A 234 9.85 -18.83 -10.27
C GLY A 234 8.93 -18.29 -11.36
N LEU A 235 8.07 -17.34 -11.03
CA LEU A 235 7.19 -16.67 -11.98
C LEU A 235 7.98 -15.88 -13.03
N ALA A 236 9.02 -15.17 -12.61
CA ALA A 236 9.87 -14.42 -13.53
C ALA A 236 10.59 -15.36 -14.51
N ALA A 237 11.18 -16.46 -14.03
CA ALA A 237 11.83 -17.45 -14.88
C ALA A 237 10.85 -18.11 -15.88
N ALA A 238 9.57 -18.19 -15.53
CA ALA A 238 8.50 -18.70 -16.40
C ALA A 238 7.87 -17.63 -17.30
N GLY A 239 8.31 -16.36 -17.25
CA GLY A 239 7.71 -15.23 -17.98
C GLY A 239 6.31 -14.85 -17.48
N ARG A 240 5.97 -15.21 -16.24
CA ARG A 240 4.64 -15.08 -15.65
C ARG A 240 4.58 -14.09 -14.47
N LEU A 241 5.56 -13.20 -14.33
CA LEU A 241 5.66 -12.29 -13.17
C LEU A 241 4.41 -11.39 -12.98
N ARG A 242 3.62 -11.16 -14.03
CA ARG A 242 2.34 -10.43 -13.94
C ARG A 242 1.28 -11.11 -13.08
N GLU A 243 1.47 -12.38 -12.74
CA GLU A 243 0.58 -13.10 -11.82
C GLU A 243 0.86 -12.78 -10.37
N ALA A 244 2.07 -12.30 -10.04
CA ALA A 244 2.40 -11.84 -8.69
C ALA A 244 1.68 -10.55 -8.33
N SER A 245 1.28 -10.43 -7.07
CA SER A 245 0.45 -9.33 -6.56
C SER A 245 1.06 -8.60 -5.37
N ALA A 246 2.13 -9.12 -4.75
CA ALA A 246 2.70 -8.58 -3.54
C ALA A 246 4.23 -8.45 -3.59
N PHE A 247 4.76 -7.70 -2.64
CA PHE A 247 6.19 -7.48 -2.43
C PHE A 247 6.58 -8.06 -1.07
N PRO A 248 7.48 -9.06 -1.02
CA PRO A 248 7.97 -9.56 0.25
C PRO A 248 8.91 -8.53 0.90
N ALA A 249 8.75 -8.31 2.19
CA ALA A 249 9.63 -7.42 2.94
C ALA A 249 10.64 -8.18 3.79
N VAL A 250 11.86 -7.65 3.86
CA VAL A 250 12.90 -8.13 4.76
C VAL A 250 12.64 -7.55 6.15
N LEU A 251 12.37 -8.41 7.14
CA LEU A 251 12.16 -7.96 8.51
C LEU A 251 13.46 -7.58 9.22
N GLY A 252 13.41 -6.46 9.95
CA GLY A 252 14.48 -5.98 10.83
C GLY A 252 15.62 -5.31 10.09
N ALA A 253 16.20 -4.34 10.78
CA ALA A 253 17.37 -3.58 10.32
C ALA A 253 18.67 -4.36 10.52
N ALA A 254 19.71 -4.00 9.75
CA ALA A 254 21.06 -4.51 9.92
C ALA A 254 22.09 -3.40 9.61
N ALA A 255 23.31 -3.56 10.09
CA ALA A 255 24.40 -2.60 9.84
C ALA A 255 24.80 -2.54 8.35
N GLY A 256 24.59 -3.61 7.60
CA GLY A 256 24.79 -3.68 6.15
C GLY A 256 23.51 -4.08 5.42
N ASP A 257 23.65 -4.77 4.28
CA ASP A 257 22.50 -5.27 3.53
C ASP A 257 21.83 -6.44 4.29
N PRO A 258 20.63 -6.29 4.85
CA PRO A 258 19.99 -7.32 5.64
C PRO A 258 19.58 -8.55 4.82
N ARG A 259 19.55 -8.46 3.48
CA ARG A 259 19.28 -9.59 2.59
C ARG A 259 20.41 -10.64 2.60
N THR A 260 21.60 -10.29 3.12
CA THR A 260 22.71 -11.22 3.27
C THR A 260 22.41 -12.37 4.24
N ARG A 261 21.39 -12.23 5.10
CA ARG A 261 20.87 -13.31 5.96
C ARG A 261 20.29 -14.49 5.17
N TYR A 262 19.86 -14.25 3.92
CA TYR A 262 19.35 -15.32 3.07
C TYR A 262 20.50 -16.06 2.42
N ALA A 263 20.61 -17.37 2.74
CA ALA A 263 21.65 -18.23 2.20
C ALA A 263 21.60 -18.34 0.67
N ASP A 264 20.39 -18.38 0.10
CA ASP A 264 20.19 -18.32 -1.35
C ASP A 264 20.32 -16.88 -1.83
N ALA A 265 21.49 -16.53 -2.35
CA ALA A 265 21.77 -15.21 -2.88
C ALA A 265 20.85 -14.82 -4.07
N GLY A 266 20.30 -15.80 -4.80
CA GLY A 266 19.39 -15.57 -5.91
C GLY A 266 18.01 -15.07 -5.47
N LEU A 267 17.70 -15.07 -4.17
CA LEU A 267 16.47 -14.44 -3.64
C LEU A 267 16.63 -12.95 -3.38
N ARG A 268 17.84 -12.47 -3.10
CA ARG A 268 18.10 -11.09 -2.68
C ARG A 268 17.54 -10.05 -3.65
N PRO A 269 17.63 -10.22 -4.99
CA PRO A 269 17.09 -9.26 -5.95
C PRO A 269 15.56 -9.11 -5.92
N TRP A 270 14.84 -9.99 -5.24
CA TRP A 270 13.38 -9.96 -5.12
C TRP A 270 12.88 -9.19 -3.90
N PHE A 271 13.81 -8.63 -3.09
CA PHE A 271 13.49 -7.82 -1.92
C PHE A 271 13.90 -6.37 -2.15
N VAL A 272 12.91 -5.49 -2.22
CA VAL A 272 13.07 -4.04 -2.34
C VAL A 272 12.27 -3.28 -1.29
N VAL A 273 11.60 -4.01 -0.38
CA VAL A 273 10.86 -3.50 0.77
C VAL A 273 11.51 -4.06 2.04
N PHE A 274 11.66 -3.20 3.04
CA PHE A 274 12.24 -3.52 4.33
C PHE A 274 11.30 -3.03 5.43
N ASP A 275 11.05 -3.84 6.44
CA ASP A 275 10.14 -3.53 7.53
C ASP A 275 10.80 -3.81 8.88
N GLY A 276 10.54 -2.98 9.88
CA GLY A 276 11.01 -3.22 11.25
C GLY A 276 10.77 -2.05 12.19
N ASP A 277 11.00 -2.34 13.47
CA ASP A 277 10.86 -1.36 14.54
C ASP A 277 11.74 -0.12 14.27
N ALA A 278 11.11 1.05 14.33
CA ALA A 278 11.74 2.34 14.06
C ALA A 278 12.96 2.60 14.97
N SER A 279 12.98 2.04 16.18
CA SER A 279 14.08 2.22 17.11
C SER A 279 15.40 1.61 16.59
N PHE A 280 15.33 0.54 15.81
CA PHE A 280 16.54 -0.04 15.19
C PHE A 280 17.08 0.82 14.06
N TYR A 281 16.23 1.50 13.32
CA TYR A 281 16.65 2.39 12.24
C TYR A 281 17.09 3.78 12.74
N ALA A 282 16.45 4.28 13.81
CA ALA A 282 16.68 5.63 14.33
C ALA A 282 17.60 5.69 15.55
N GLY A 283 17.74 4.57 16.30
CA GLY A 283 18.45 4.49 17.56
C GLY A 283 19.91 4.10 17.40
N GLY A 284 20.84 5.02 17.52
CA GLY A 284 22.25 4.71 17.84
C GLY A 284 23.23 4.45 16.70
N GLY A 285 22.87 4.62 15.43
CA GLY A 285 23.86 4.89 14.37
C GLY A 285 24.56 3.71 13.70
N SER A 286 24.20 2.44 14.00
CA SER A 286 24.80 1.28 13.32
C SER A 286 24.17 0.99 11.95
N VAL A 287 22.94 1.48 11.68
CA VAL A 287 22.22 1.26 10.44
C VAL A 287 22.38 2.47 9.51
N ASP A 288 23.01 2.27 8.34
CA ASP A 288 23.03 3.29 7.29
C ASP A 288 21.68 3.35 6.57
N THR A 289 20.74 4.13 7.12
CA THR A 289 19.41 4.28 6.52
C THR A 289 19.45 4.98 5.15
N ALA A 290 20.49 5.78 4.88
CA ALA A 290 20.68 6.40 3.58
C ALA A 290 21.01 5.37 2.48
N TRP A 291 21.58 4.20 2.85
CA TRP A 291 21.82 3.10 1.92
C TRP A 291 20.52 2.63 1.26
N TYR A 292 19.43 2.49 2.05
CA TYR A 292 18.13 2.10 1.49
C TYR A 292 17.60 3.15 0.49
N ALA A 293 17.71 4.43 0.85
CA ALA A 293 17.25 5.51 -0.03
C ALA A 293 18.07 5.59 -1.33
N ARG A 294 19.41 5.50 -1.23
CA ARG A 294 20.30 5.51 -2.41
C ARG A 294 20.04 4.35 -3.38
N ASN A 295 19.51 3.25 -2.88
CA ASN A 295 19.18 2.08 -3.71
C ASN A 295 17.70 2.05 -4.14
N GLY A 296 16.90 3.06 -3.82
CA GLY A 296 15.49 3.11 -4.18
C GLY A 296 14.59 2.14 -3.38
N TYR A 297 15.09 1.59 -2.27
CA TYR A 297 14.32 0.63 -1.47
C TYR A 297 13.32 1.35 -0.56
N LEU A 298 12.14 0.75 -0.36
CA LEU A 298 11.18 1.23 0.61
C LEU A 298 11.55 0.72 2.01
N VAL A 299 11.33 1.56 3.02
CA VAL A 299 11.53 1.22 4.44
C VAL A 299 10.28 1.57 5.23
N VAL A 300 9.63 0.56 5.77
CA VAL A 300 8.52 0.69 6.72
C VAL A 300 9.11 0.67 8.14
N MET A 301 8.95 1.77 8.86
CA MET A 301 9.40 1.90 10.24
C MET A 301 8.19 1.81 11.16
N THR A 302 8.03 0.64 11.80
CA THR A 302 6.94 0.35 12.72
C THR A 302 7.25 0.84 14.13
N ASP A 303 6.26 0.84 15.02
CA ASP A 303 6.44 1.27 16.41
C ASP A 303 7.09 2.66 16.56
N ALA A 304 6.76 3.56 15.67
CA ALA A 304 7.38 4.88 15.60
C ALA A 304 7.36 5.65 16.93
N HIS A 305 6.34 5.41 17.76
CA HIS A 305 6.17 6.04 19.07
C HIS A 305 7.27 5.65 20.08
N LYS A 306 7.91 4.47 19.91
CA LYS A 306 8.94 3.95 20.82
C LYS A 306 10.31 4.61 20.65
N VAL A 307 10.58 5.26 19.52
CA VAL A 307 11.86 5.94 19.29
C VAL A 307 12.08 7.01 20.36
N ALA A 308 13.27 7.04 20.96
CA ALA A 308 13.59 7.97 22.05
C ALA A 308 13.65 9.44 21.59
N PRO A 309 13.12 10.40 22.37
CA PRO A 309 12.26 10.19 23.52
C PRO A 309 10.92 9.62 23.11
N ALA A 310 10.43 8.57 23.79
CA ALA A 310 9.16 7.92 23.46
C ALA A 310 7.99 8.89 23.62
N ILE A 311 6.95 8.70 22.77
CA ILE A 311 5.68 9.44 22.84
C ILE A 311 4.54 8.46 23.03
N ASP A 312 3.33 8.96 23.28
CA ASP A 312 2.16 8.10 23.37
C ASP A 312 1.94 7.34 22.05
N GLY A 313 1.68 6.01 22.15
CA GLY A 313 1.50 5.13 20.98
C GLY A 313 0.19 5.33 20.25
N VAL A 314 -0.83 5.85 20.95
CA VAL A 314 -2.20 5.98 20.41
C VAL A 314 -2.65 7.43 20.32
N ASN A 315 -2.40 8.23 21.36
CA ASN A 315 -2.91 9.59 21.52
C ASN A 315 -1.79 10.62 21.81
N PRO A 316 -0.74 10.70 21.01
CA PRO A 316 0.22 11.80 21.14
C PRO A 316 -0.47 13.11 20.75
N THR A 317 0.13 14.26 21.13
CA THR A 317 -0.27 15.52 20.50
C THR A 317 0.07 15.51 19.01
N GLU A 318 -0.67 16.29 18.21
CA GLU A 318 -0.36 16.43 16.78
C GLU A 318 1.07 16.90 16.53
N ALA A 319 1.56 17.83 17.35
CA ALA A 319 2.95 18.32 17.27
C ALA A 319 3.96 17.18 17.49
N GLN A 320 3.79 16.37 18.55
CA GLN A 320 4.65 15.22 18.81
C GLN A 320 4.66 14.21 17.66
N ALA A 321 3.47 13.91 17.10
CA ALA A 321 3.37 12.99 15.98
C ALA A 321 4.07 13.54 14.73
N ARG A 322 3.87 14.84 14.40
CA ARG A 322 4.54 15.50 13.25
C ARG A 322 6.06 15.54 13.42
N GLU A 323 6.56 15.86 14.61
CA GLU A 323 7.99 15.84 14.91
C GLU A 323 8.57 14.42 14.74
N ARG A 324 7.83 13.39 15.19
CA ARG A 324 8.25 12.01 15.01
C ARG A 324 8.29 11.61 13.53
N VAL A 325 7.30 11.99 12.74
CA VAL A 325 7.29 11.78 11.28
C VAL A 325 8.49 12.47 10.63
N ALA A 326 8.76 13.73 10.98
CA ALA A 326 9.90 14.45 10.45
C ALA A 326 11.25 13.80 10.83
N LEU A 327 11.40 13.36 12.08
CA LEU A 327 12.59 12.63 12.55
C LEU A 327 12.83 11.37 11.73
N LEU A 328 11.80 10.54 11.52
CA LEU A 328 11.94 9.28 10.82
C LEU A 328 12.04 9.47 9.29
N ALA A 329 11.41 10.50 8.74
CA ALA A 329 11.65 10.91 7.36
C ALA A 329 13.11 11.29 7.11
N ALA A 330 13.72 12.06 8.03
CA ALA A 330 15.15 12.37 7.99
C ALA A 330 16.05 11.13 8.14
N ARG A 331 15.51 10.03 8.72
CA ARG A 331 16.12 8.70 8.76
C ARG A 331 15.70 7.80 7.60
N HIS A 332 15.20 8.39 6.53
CA HIS A 332 14.85 7.72 5.28
C HIS A 332 13.73 6.68 5.38
N ALA A 333 12.77 6.83 6.30
CA ALA A 333 11.54 6.07 6.28
C ALA A 333 10.76 6.35 4.99
N SER A 334 10.16 5.33 4.38
CA SER A 334 9.13 5.48 3.33
C SER A 334 7.74 5.53 3.97
N VAL A 335 7.56 4.76 5.05
CA VAL A 335 6.36 4.75 5.88
C VAL A 335 6.76 4.81 7.34
N VAL A 336 6.08 5.65 8.09
CA VAL A 336 6.16 5.75 9.57
C VAL A 336 4.85 5.20 10.13
N SER A 337 4.89 4.10 10.88
CA SER A 337 3.67 3.44 11.37
C SER A 337 3.56 3.44 12.90
N SER A 338 2.36 3.70 13.38
CA SER A 338 1.95 3.67 14.79
C SER A 338 0.43 3.56 14.89
N ASP A 339 -0.14 3.64 16.10
CA ASP A 339 -1.58 3.57 16.36
C ASP A 339 -2.28 4.94 16.43
N TRP A 340 -1.80 5.95 15.73
CA TRP A 340 -2.29 7.34 15.79
C TRP A 340 -3.61 7.57 15.04
N ARG A 341 -4.61 6.77 15.32
CA ARG A 341 -5.86 6.59 14.56
C ARG A 341 -6.69 7.87 14.41
N SER A 342 -6.66 8.74 15.43
CA SER A 342 -7.43 9.98 15.48
C SER A 342 -6.77 11.19 14.82
N LEU A 343 -5.48 11.08 14.47
CA LEU A 343 -4.70 12.19 13.92
C LEU A 343 -4.75 12.21 12.39
N THR A 344 -5.93 12.39 11.79
CA THR A 344 -6.13 12.35 10.33
C THR A 344 -5.27 13.35 9.57
N SER A 345 -5.00 14.54 10.18
CA SER A 345 -4.10 15.55 9.61
C SER A 345 -2.64 15.09 9.53
N VAL A 346 -2.22 14.18 10.42
CA VAL A 346 -0.90 13.55 10.40
C VAL A 346 -0.92 12.35 9.45
N LEU A 347 -1.92 11.48 9.55
CA LEU A 347 -2.06 10.28 8.72
C LEU A 347 -2.07 10.61 7.23
N SER A 348 -2.76 11.70 6.86
CA SER A 348 -2.83 12.16 5.47
C SER A 348 -1.61 12.96 5.01
N SER A 349 -0.62 13.21 5.89
CA SER A 349 0.56 13.97 5.51
C SER A 349 1.55 13.14 4.68
N VAL A 350 2.23 13.82 3.77
CA VAL A 350 3.36 13.26 3.01
C VAL A 350 4.49 14.29 3.06
N VAL A 351 5.67 13.83 3.44
CA VAL A 351 6.86 14.68 3.56
C VAL A 351 8.00 14.13 2.70
N PRO A 352 8.98 14.95 2.31
CA PRO A 352 10.17 14.48 1.61
C PRO A 352 10.94 13.45 2.44
N ARG A 353 11.33 12.34 1.83
CA ARG A 353 12.21 11.34 2.43
C ARG A 353 13.65 11.88 2.47
N GLY A 354 14.32 11.73 3.60
CA GLY A 354 15.64 12.32 3.83
C GLY A 354 15.60 13.73 4.42
N GLY A 355 14.39 14.24 4.73
CA GLY A 355 14.19 15.58 5.31
C GLY A 355 14.16 16.71 4.27
N ALA A 356 13.81 17.93 4.69
CA ALA A 356 13.82 19.11 3.85
C ALA A 356 15.28 19.57 3.64
N GLY A 357 15.91 19.16 2.55
CA GLY A 357 17.30 19.56 2.29
C GLY A 357 18.04 18.74 1.24
N ARG A 358 17.39 18.33 0.15
CA ARG A 358 18.07 17.90 -1.07
C ARG A 358 17.81 18.89 -2.20
#